data_aaee4b4409675b2f03c982a4d3176424
#
_entry.id   aaee4b4409675b2f03c982a4d3176424
#
_cell.length_a   1.000
_cell.length_b   1.000
_cell.length_c   1.000
_cell.angle_alpha   90.00
_cell.angle_beta   90.00
_cell.angle_gamma   90.00
#
_symmetry.space_group_name_H-M   'P 1'
#
loop_
_entity.id
_entity.type
_entity.pdbx_description
1 polymer ?
#
loop_
_entity_poly.entity_id
_entity_poly.type
_entity_poly.pdbx_seq_one_letter_code
_entity_poly.pdbx_strand_id
1 'polypeptide(L)'
;YTVLQFTESGVFHPTSAFNVEYLVIGGGGAGASGGGGAGGYRTNYGGTGLGVTAQSYSITVGAGGTGVSNDATGDKGDDSVFSTITSTGGGGGGRTTLDNSSVGAGGSGGGAGAASSGNHSGGNGNTPSTTPSQGNDGGDEVQSASPYYSAGGGGSSAVGGDSTTSSVGAGGAGTSNSITGSSLTYATGGTGSIWTGGSAGADGTANTGDGGGGQGDATFGGDGGSGVVILRFLTS
;
A
#
# COMPACT_ATOMS: atom_id res chain seq x y z
N TYR A 1 1.05 -28.85 -6.21
CA TYR A 1 1.76 -27.61 -5.91
C TYR A 1 2.03 -27.49 -4.42
N THR A 2 3.23 -27.02 -4.09
CA THR A 2 3.57 -26.52 -2.76
C THR A 2 3.44 -25.00 -2.76
N VAL A 3 2.85 -24.45 -1.70
CA VAL A 3 2.77 -23.00 -1.46
C VAL A 3 3.51 -22.68 -0.18
N LEU A 4 4.47 -21.77 -0.24
CA LEU A 4 5.17 -21.20 0.91
C LEU A 4 4.75 -19.74 1.05
N GLN A 5 4.30 -19.37 2.24
CA GLN A 5 3.93 -18.01 2.57
C GLN A 5 4.86 -17.48 3.67
N PHE A 6 5.52 -16.36 3.39
CA PHE A 6 6.38 -15.64 4.33
C PHE A 6 5.64 -14.40 4.80
N THR A 7 5.25 -14.38 6.06
CA THR A 7 4.65 -13.23 6.76
C THR A 7 5.69 -12.44 7.56
N GLU A 8 6.92 -12.97 7.60
CA GLU A 8 8.11 -12.39 8.22
C GLU A 8 9.32 -12.66 7.32
N SER A 9 10.37 -11.85 7.47
CA SER A 9 11.61 -12.02 6.73
C SER A 9 12.27 -13.36 7.06
N GLY A 10 12.89 -13.99 6.07
CA GLY A 10 13.45 -15.34 6.22
C GLY A 10 14.32 -15.73 5.05
N VAL A 11 14.46 -17.03 4.83
CA VAL A 11 15.25 -17.60 3.74
C VAL A 11 14.47 -18.72 3.05
N PHE A 12 14.43 -18.66 1.72
CA PHE A 12 14.00 -19.77 0.88
C PHE A 12 15.22 -20.53 0.36
N HIS A 13 15.30 -21.84 0.62
CA HIS A 13 16.46 -22.67 0.25
C HIS A 13 16.03 -23.87 -0.61
N PRO A 14 15.90 -23.72 -1.94
CA PRO A 14 15.66 -24.85 -2.85
C PRO A 14 16.87 -25.77 -2.92
N THR A 15 16.64 -27.09 -3.01
CA THR A 15 17.69 -28.12 -3.10
C THR A 15 18.04 -28.50 -4.54
N SER A 16 17.26 -28.02 -5.52
CA SER A 16 17.48 -28.25 -6.96
C SER A 16 16.98 -27.04 -7.75
N ALA A 17 17.27 -27.02 -9.05
CA ALA A 17 16.75 -25.99 -9.95
C ALA A 17 15.31 -26.29 -10.37
N PHE A 18 14.40 -25.30 -10.28
CA PHE A 18 13.02 -25.34 -10.77
C PHE A 18 12.45 -23.94 -10.98
N ASN A 19 11.22 -23.84 -11.47
CA ASN A 19 10.55 -22.58 -11.64
C ASN A 19 9.55 -22.33 -10.51
N VAL A 20 9.48 -21.08 -10.02
CA VAL A 20 8.51 -20.64 -9.02
C VAL A 20 7.58 -19.58 -9.59
N GLU A 21 6.30 -19.66 -9.27
CA GLU A 21 5.38 -18.54 -9.31
C GLU A 21 5.50 -17.76 -8.00
N TYR A 22 5.40 -16.44 -8.07
CA TYR A 22 5.50 -15.59 -6.89
C TYR A 22 4.39 -14.54 -6.82
N LEU A 23 4.11 -14.11 -5.61
CA LEU A 23 3.41 -12.88 -5.27
C LEU A 23 4.24 -12.17 -4.19
N VAL A 24 4.70 -10.96 -4.48
CA VAL A 24 5.48 -10.10 -3.57
C VAL A 24 4.72 -8.81 -3.36
N ILE A 25 4.31 -8.55 -2.12
CA ILE A 25 3.53 -7.39 -1.71
C ILE A 25 4.34 -6.59 -0.70
N GLY A 26 4.59 -5.30 -0.95
CA GLY A 26 5.21 -4.37 -0.01
C GLY A 26 4.31 -4.05 1.18
N GLY A 27 4.83 -3.50 2.25
CA GLY A 27 4.01 -2.97 3.34
C GLY A 27 3.18 -1.77 2.88
N GLY A 28 1.95 -1.63 3.34
CA GLY A 28 1.10 -0.47 3.10
C GLY A 28 1.61 0.76 3.84
N GLY A 29 1.40 1.95 3.31
CA GLY A 29 1.65 3.21 3.99
C GLY A 29 0.59 3.50 5.05
N ALA A 30 0.95 4.24 6.07
CA ALA A 30 0.03 4.65 7.12
C ALA A 30 -0.86 5.82 6.69
N GLY A 31 -2.03 5.93 7.32
CA GLY A 31 -2.88 7.11 7.22
C GLY A 31 -2.37 8.29 8.07
N ALA A 32 -2.75 9.46 7.68
CA ALA A 32 -2.68 10.70 8.47
C ALA A 32 -4.06 11.37 8.34
N SER A 33 -4.18 12.57 7.79
CA SER A 33 -5.50 13.08 7.37
C SER A 33 -5.96 12.35 6.10
N GLY A 34 -5.10 12.23 5.08
CA GLY A 34 -5.33 11.40 3.89
C GLY A 34 -5.12 9.91 4.17
N GLY A 35 -5.70 9.05 3.35
CA GLY A 35 -5.47 7.60 3.41
C GLY A 35 -4.07 7.21 2.94
N GLY A 36 -3.45 6.22 3.57
CA GLY A 36 -2.17 5.63 3.14
C GLY A 36 -2.30 4.88 1.82
N GLY A 37 -1.27 4.91 0.99
CA GLY A 37 -1.18 4.13 -0.25
C GLY A 37 -0.91 2.66 0.05
N ALA A 38 -1.38 1.77 -0.79
CA ALA A 38 -1.06 0.35 -0.70
C ALA A 38 0.42 0.08 -1.03
N GLY A 39 0.96 -0.98 -0.46
CA GLY A 39 2.23 -1.57 -0.88
C GLY A 39 2.17 -2.00 -2.33
N GLY A 40 3.32 -2.00 -3.01
CA GLY A 40 3.43 -2.44 -4.39
C GLY A 40 2.97 -3.89 -4.54
N TYR A 41 2.46 -4.24 -5.69
CA TYR A 41 1.96 -5.55 -6.06
C TYR A 41 2.78 -6.10 -7.23
N ARG A 42 3.58 -7.16 -7.00
CA ARG A 42 4.40 -7.80 -8.03
C ARG A 42 4.12 -9.30 -8.07
N THR A 43 3.76 -9.81 -9.26
CA THR A 43 3.46 -11.24 -9.44
C THR A 43 3.81 -11.74 -10.83
N ASN A 44 4.10 -13.04 -10.93
CA ASN A 44 4.11 -13.80 -12.18
C ASN A 44 3.12 -14.97 -12.16
N TYR A 45 2.20 -14.99 -11.20
CA TYR A 45 1.20 -16.06 -11.07
C TYR A 45 0.37 -16.22 -12.34
N GLY A 46 0.26 -17.43 -12.83
CA GLY A 46 -0.39 -17.75 -14.11
C GLY A 46 0.42 -17.40 -15.36
N GLY A 47 1.66 -16.94 -15.21
CA GLY A 47 2.58 -16.58 -16.29
C GLY A 47 3.85 -17.44 -16.31
N THR A 48 4.93 -16.87 -16.81
CA THR A 48 6.23 -17.56 -16.85
C THR A 48 6.87 -17.61 -15.46
N GLY A 49 7.17 -18.80 -14.97
CA GLY A 49 7.83 -19.01 -13.68
C GLY A 49 9.24 -18.39 -13.64
N LEU A 50 9.63 -17.90 -12.47
CA LEU A 50 10.99 -17.44 -12.19
C LEU A 50 11.89 -18.66 -11.88
N GLY A 51 12.97 -18.83 -12.62
CA GLY A 51 13.94 -19.90 -12.38
C GLY A 51 14.71 -19.66 -11.07
N VAL A 52 14.69 -20.66 -10.19
CA VAL A 52 15.54 -20.71 -8.98
C VAL A 52 16.51 -21.89 -9.07
N THR A 53 17.64 -21.79 -8.40
CA THR A 53 18.69 -22.83 -8.34
C THR A 53 18.95 -23.25 -6.89
N ALA A 54 19.74 -24.31 -6.68
CA ALA A 54 20.10 -24.81 -5.35
C ALA A 54 21.02 -23.81 -4.59
N GLN A 55 20.44 -22.70 -4.11
CA GLN A 55 21.11 -21.67 -3.31
C GLN A 55 20.12 -21.02 -2.35
N SER A 56 20.61 -20.26 -1.38
CA SER A 56 19.77 -19.49 -0.47
C SER A 56 19.28 -18.20 -1.13
N TYR A 57 18.00 -17.91 -0.99
CA TYR A 57 17.35 -16.64 -1.38
C TYR A 57 16.83 -15.96 -0.11
N SER A 58 17.38 -14.81 0.20
CA SER A 58 16.83 -13.97 1.29
C SER A 58 15.44 -13.50 0.90
N ILE A 59 14.51 -13.59 1.84
CA ILE A 59 13.17 -13.03 1.76
C ILE A 59 13.11 -11.85 2.72
N THR A 60 12.72 -10.69 2.23
CA THR A 60 12.37 -9.56 3.07
C THR A 60 10.86 -9.34 2.98
N VAL A 61 10.19 -9.24 4.12
CA VAL A 61 8.78 -8.86 4.21
C VAL A 61 8.71 -7.50 4.85
N GLY A 62 8.16 -6.53 4.11
CA GLY A 62 8.06 -5.14 4.54
C GLY A 62 7.00 -4.96 5.62
N ALA A 63 7.32 -4.19 6.65
CA ALA A 63 6.35 -3.74 7.63
C ALA A 63 5.41 -2.68 7.04
N GLY A 64 4.21 -2.55 7.59
CA GLY A 64 3.36 -1.40 7.34
C GLY A 64 3.90 -0.14 8.02
N GLY A 65 3.59 1.04 7.48
CA GLY A 65 3.88 2.32 8.10
C GLY A 65 3.08 2.51 9.38
N THR A 66 3.57 3.31 10.31
CA THR A 66 2.88 3.63 11.56
C THR A 66 1.99 4.84 11.39
N GLY A 67 0.76 4.75 11.87
CA GLY A 67 -0.22 5.83 11.87
C GLY A 67 0.21 7.01 12.73
N VAL A 68 0.00 8.20 12.24
CA VAL A 68 0.47 9.45 12.89
C VAL A 68 -0.70 10.39 13.14
N SER A 69 -0.44 11.41 13.97
CA SER A 69 -1.39 12.51 14.18
C SER A 69 -1.48 13.42 12.94
N ASN A 70 -2.50 14.28 12.92
CA ASN A 70 -2.79 15.20 11.79
C ASN A 70 -1.65 16.15 11.38
N ASP A 71 -0.72 16.42 12.28
CA ASP A 71 0.37 17.37 12.06
C ASP A 71 1.58 16.75 11.34
N ALA A 72 1.54 15.44 11.06
CA ALA A 72 2.60 14.72 10.36
C ALA A 72 2.02 13.95 9.16
N THR A 73 2.88 13.71 8.16
CA THR A 73 2.58 12.77 7.07
C THR A 73 2.64 11.35 7.60
N GLY A 74 1.74 10.48 7.17
CA GLY A 74 1.80 9.05 7.50
C GLY A 74 3.14 8.44 7.12
N ASP A 75 3.61 7.47 7.90
CA ASP A 75 4.85 6.76 7.58
C ASP A 75 4.67 5.91 6.32
N LYS A 76 5.72 5.85 5.51
CA LYS A 76 5.79 4.94 4.37
C LYS A 76 5.90 3.49 4.86
N GLY A 77 5.28 2.54 4.16
CA GLY A 77 5.56 1.12 4.36
C GLY A 77 6.95 0.71 3.86
N ASP A 78 7.45 -0.42 4.32
CA ASP A 78 8.73 -0.98 3.91
C ASP A 78 8.59 -1.85 2.64
N ASP A 79 9.71 -2.01 1.94
CA ASP A 79 9.78 -2.84 0.74
C ASP A 79 9.78 -4.34 1.10
N SER A 80 9.10 -5.15 0.28
CA SER A 80 9.26 -6.62 0.29
C SER A 80 10.12 -7.07 -0.87
N VAL A 81 10.99 -8.06 -0.62
CA VAL A 81 11.97 -8.52 -1.62
C VAL A 81 12.01 -10.04 -1.71
N PHE A 82 11.98 -10.56 -2.93
CA PHE A 82 12.34 -11.93 -3.27
C PHE A 82 13.27 -11.93 -4.48
N SER A 83 14.50 -12.44 -4.32
CA SER A 83 15.52 -12.48 -5.39
C SER A 83 15.74 -11.06 -5.97
N THR A 84 15.48 -10.87 -7.24
CA THR A 84 15.57 -9.58 -7.95
C THR A 84 14.27 -8.79 -7.97
N ILE A 85 13.23 -9.32 -7.34
CA ILE A 85 11.90 -8.70 -7.32
C ILE A 85 11.77 -7.88 -6.04
N THR A 86 11.68 -6.55 -6.20
CA THR A 86 11.35 -5.63 -5.10
C THR A 86 9.95 -5.11 -5.31
N SER A 87 9.12 -5.20 -4.30
CA SER A 87 7.80 -4.58 -4.23
C SER A 87 7.87 -3.44 -3.22
N THR A 88 7.73 -2.22 -3.70
CA THR A 88 7.97 -1.01 -2.91
C THR A 88 6.86 -0.79 -1.89
N GLY A 89 7.20 -0.32 -0.69
CA GLY A 89 6.22 0.06 0.31
C GLY A 89 5.30 1.18 -0.15
N GLY A 90 4.07 1.21 0.38
CA GLY A 90 3.07 2.23 0.08
C GLY A 90 3.43 3.61 0.65
N GLY A 91 3.05 4.67 -0.02
CA GLY A 91 3.25 6.05 0.44
C GLY A 91 2.35 6.42 1.61
N GLY A 92 2.84 7.20 2.56
CA GLY A 92 2.04 7.71 3.67
C GLY A 92 0.99 8.73 3.24
N GLY A 93 -0.15 8.77 3.91
CA GLY A 93 -1.21 9.75 3.70
C GLY A 93 -0.79 11.17 4.06
N GLY A 94 -1.36 12.14 3.37
CA GLY A 94 -1.07 13.56 3.56
C GLY A 94 -1.58 14.12 4.88
N ARG A 95 -0.84 15.08 5.44
CA ARG A 95 -1.21 15.84 6.64
C ARG A 95 -2.16 16.99 6.32
N THR A 96 -2.70 17.64 7.35
CA THR A 96 -3.66 18.75 7.27
C THR A 96 -3.02 20.14 7.11
N THR A 97 -1.83 20.29 6.57
CA THR A 97 -1.17 21.60 6.40
C THR A 97 -1.24 22.12 4.98
N LEU A 98 -1.02 23.43 4.86
CA LEU A 98 -1.15 24.23 3.64
C LEU A 98 -0.10 23.95 2.54
N ASP A 99 0.83 23.02 2.74
CA ASP A 99 1.85 22.69 1.75
C ASP A 99 1.65 21.27 1.18
N ASN A 100 1.58 21.19 -0.12
CA ASN A 100 1.44 19.94 -0.87
C ASN A 100 2.71 19.05 -0.86
N SER A 101 3.73 19.39 -0.04
CA SER A 101 5.05 18.76 -0.12
C SER A 101 5.16 17.44 0.65
N SER A 102 4.08 16.98 1.31
CA SER A 102 4.18 15.94 2.30
C SER A 102 3.34 14.68 2.03
N VAL A 103 2.83 14.49 0.82
CA VAL A 103 2.12 13.24 0.47
C VAL A 103 3.13 12.20 -0.02
N GLY A 104 3.11 11.02 0.55
CA GLY A 104 4.09 9.98 0.28
C GLY A 104 3.93 9.32 -1.10
N ALA A 105 5.03 9.25 -1.87
CA ALA A 105 5.12 8.37 -3.04
C ALA A 105 5.56 6.96 -2.65
N GLY A 106 5.10 5.94 -3.38
CA GLY A 106 5.43 4.55 -3.06
C GLY A 106 5.02 3.57 -4.14
N GLY A 107 4.85 2.29 -3.74
CA GLY A 107 4.25 1.25 -4.58
C GLY A 107 2.91 1.76 -5.10
N SER A 108 2.03 2.20 -4.20
CA SER A 108 0.94 3.14 -4.48
C SER A 108 1.13 4.40 -3.65
N GLY A 109 0.64 5.54 -4.14
CA GLY A 109 0.78 6.83 -3.47
C GLY A 109 -0.25 7.06 -2.36
N GLY A 110 0.10 7.85 -1.34
CA GLY A 110 -0.84 8.29 -0.31
C GLY A 110 -1.86 9.30 -0.85
N GLY A 111 -3.04 9.36 -0.25
CA GLY A 111 -4.07 10.37 -0.55
C GLY A 111 -3.73 11.74 0.04
N ALA A 112 -4.16 12.80 -0.61
CA ALA A 112 -3.97 14.16 -0.13
C ALA A 112 -4.74 14.40 1.19
N GLY A 113 -4.12 15.14 2.10
CA GLY A 113 -4.74 15.54 3.37
C GLY A 113 -5.72 16.71 3.21
N ALA A 114 -6.65 16.82 4.13
CA ALA A 114 -7.64 17.90 4.14
C ALA A 114 -6.96 19.27 4.34
N ALA A 115 -7.38 20.27 3.58
CA ALA A 115 -6.84 21.61 3.65
C ALA A 115 -7.93 22.70 3.67
N SER A 116 -7.63 23.79 4.36
CA SER A 116 -8.49 24.98 4.40
C SER A 116 -8.21 25.97 3.26
N SER A 117 -7.15 25.76 2.46
CA SER A 117 -6.80 26.61 1.34
C SER A 117 -6.02 25.84 0.28
N GLY A 118 -6.40 26.04 -0.98
CA GLY A 118 -5.80 25.39 -2.14
C GLY A 118 -6.24 23.94 -2.32
N ASN A 119 -5.97 23.38 -3.50
CA ASN A 119 -6.15 21.97 -3.80
C ASN A 119 -4.80 21.25 -3.63
N HIS A 120 -4.82 20.09 -3.06
CA HIS A 120 -3.60 19.29 -2.85
C HIS A 120 -3.64 18.01 -3.66
N SER A 121 -2.49 17.66 -4.24
CA SER A 121 -2.38 16.42 -5.01
C SER A 121 -1.97 15.24 -4.15
N GLY A 122 -2.49 14.07 -4.51
CA GLY A 122 -2.05 12.80 -3.96
C GLY A 122 -0.60 12.47 -4.32
N GLY A 123 -0.04 11.49 -3.64
CA GLY A 123 1.31 10.97 -3.88
C GLY A 123 1.36 10.13 -5.16
N ASN A 124 2.53 10.09 -5.79
CA ASN A 124 2.73 9.26 -6.97
C ASN A 124 2.84 7.79 -6.60
N GLY A 125 2.11 6.94 -7.33
CA GLY A 125 2.27 5.50 -7.32
C GLY A 125 3.36 5.02 -8.26
N ASN A 126 3.58 3.71 -8.29
CA ASN A 126 4.61 3.07 -9.13
C ASN A 126 5.99 3.77 -9.06
N THR A 127 6.40 4.12 -7.85
CA THR A 127 7.65 4.83 -7.57
C THR A 127 8.55 3.99 -6.65
N PRO A 128 9.73 3.53 -7.15
CA PRO A 128 10.25 3.70 -8.50
C PRO A 128 9.40 2.97 -9.56
N SER A 129 9.44 3.47 -10.79
CA SER A 129 8.64 2.91 -11.89
C SER A 129 9.04 1.48 -12.22
N THR A 130 8.05 0.61 -12.37
CA THR A 130 8.19 -0.78 -12.77
C THR A 130 7.27 -1.12 -13.94
N THR A 131 7.60 -2.17 -14.67
CA THR A 131 6.74 -2.75 -15.70
C THR A 131 6.57 -4.25 -15.44
N PRO A 132 5.33 -4.75 -15.25
CA PRO A 132 4.09 -3.98 -15.08
C PRO A 132 4.13 -3.00 -13.89
N SER A 133 3.22 -2.02 -13.87
CA SER A 133 3.05 -1.10 -12.73
C SER A 133 2.78 -1.89 -11.46
N GLN A 134 3.39 -1.47 -10.34
CA GLN A 134 3.19 -2.08 -9.04
C GLN A 134 2.07 -1.41 -8.20
N GLY A 135 1.49 -0.30 -8.68
CA GLY A 135 0.40 0.41 -8.00
C GLY A 135 0.07 1.73 -8.69
N ASN A 136 -0.81 2.50 -8.09
CA ASN A 136 -1.38 3.72 -8.67
C ASN A 136 -1.26 4.91 -7.72
N ASP A 137 -1.51 6.11 -8.25
CA ASP A 137 -1.45 7.38 -7.51
C ASP A 137 -2.54 7.43 -6.42
N GLY A 138 -2.29 8.22 -5.39
CA GLY A 138 -3.31 8.62 -4.43
C GLY A 138 -4.25 9.67 -5.02
N GLY A 139 -5.43 9.82 -4.40
CA GLY A 139 -6.42 10.82 -4.79
C GLY A 139 -6.02 12.23 -4.40
N ASP A 140 -6.54 13.21 -5.14
CA ASP A 140 -6.36 14.63 -4.90
C ASP A 140 -7.39 15.15 -3.89
N GLU A 141 -7.04 16.17 -3.14
CA GLU A 141 -7.95 16.91 -2.28
C GLU A 141 -8.47 18.13 -3.03
N VAL A 142 -9.80 18.32 -2.99
CA VAL A 142 -10.48 19.53 -3.45
C VAL A 142 -10.82 20.38 -2.26
N GLN A 143 -10.31 21.62 -2.23
CA GLN A 143 -10.56 22.57 -1.16
C GLN A 143 -12.05 22.60 -0.77
N SER A 144 -12.31 22.36 0.50
CA SER A 144 -13.66 22.37 1.07
C SER A 144 -13.78 23.37 2.23
N ALA A 145 -15.02 23.74 2.57
CA ALA A 145 -15.28 24.38 3.85
C ALA A 145 -15.38 23.31 4.95
N SER A 146 -15.22 23.71 6.24
CA SER A 146 -15.49 22.78 7.35
C SER A 146 -16.79 22.01 7.09
N PRO A 147 -16.77 20.67 7.25
CA PRO A 147 -15.83 19.87 8.07
C PRO A 147 -14.56 19.36 7.36
N TYR A 148 -14.13 19.83 6.23
CA TYR A 148 -12.95 19.44 5.45
C TYR A 148 -12.81 17.93 5.17
N TYR A 149 -12.57 17.58 3.94
CA TYR A 149 -12.53 16.19 3.47
C TYR A 149 -11.18 15.89 2.83
N SER A 150 -10.59 14.74 3.12
CA SER A 150 -9.33 14.28 2.55
C SER A 150 -9.53 13.16 1.54
N ALA A 151 -8.51 12.90 0.73
CA ALA A 151 -8.51 11.94 -0.35
C ALA A 151 -8.06 10.55 0.13
N GLY A 152 -8.38 9.52 -0.65
CA GLY A 152 -7.97 8.14 -0.43
C GLY A 152 -6.59 7.84 -1.02
N GLY A 153 -5.85 6.89 -0.44
CA GLY A 153 -4.60 6.36 -0.98
C GLY A 153 -4.83 5.48 -2.21
N GLY A 154 -3.83 5.40 -3.10
CA GLY A 154 -3.86 4.52 -4.28
C GLY A 154 -3.83 3.04 -3.89
N GLY A 155 -4.44 2.20 -4.73
CA GLY A 155 -4.40 0.76 -4.63
C GLY A 155 -3.62 0.12 -5.79
N SER A 156 -3.46 -1.19 -5.76
CA SER A 156 -2.72 -1.89 -6.82
C SER A 156 -3.45 -1.91 -8.17
N SER A 157 -4.79 -1.81 -8.19
CA SER A 157 -5.58 -1.86 -9.43
C SER A 157 -6.29 -0.56 -9.80
N ALA A 158 -6.38 0.40 -8.87
CA ALA A 158 -7.03 1.68 -9.12
C ALA A 158 -6.36 2.82 -8.37
N VAL A 159 -6.47 4.04 -8.90
CA VAL A 159 -6.09 5.27 -8.21
C VAL A 159 -6.94 5.47 -6.95
N GLY A 160 -6.41 6.21 -5.97
CA GLY A 160 -7.19 6.67 -4.84
C GLY A 160 -8.29 7.64 -5.27
N GLY A 161 -9.44 7.59 -4.60
CA GLY A 161 -10.52 8.54 -4.86
C GLY A 161 -10.17 9.95 -4.40
N ASP A 162 -10.50 10.94 -5.24
CA ASP A 162 -10.42 12.35 -4.83
C ASP A 162 -11.45 12.66 -3.75
N SER A 163 -11.14 13.62 -2.89
CA SER A 163 -12.18 14.20 -2.05
C SER A 163 -13.04 15.16 -2.86
N THR A 164 -14.21 15.45 -2.32
CA THR A 164 -15.10 16.50 -2.84
C THR A 164 -15.41 17.51 -1.75
N THR A 165 -16.14 18.58 -2.08
CA THR A 165 -16.61 19.55 -1.08
C THR A 165 -17.58 18.97 -0.04
N SER A 166 -17.97 17.70 -0.15
CA SER A 166 -18.98 17.05 0.72
C SER A 166 -18.71 15.59 1.04
N SER A 167 -17.62 14.99 0.52
CA SER A 167 -17.28 13.58 0.77
C SER A 167 -15.77 13.31 0.78
N VAL A 168 -15.38 12.32 1.55
CA VAL A 168 -14.01 11.78 1.57
C VAL A 168 -13.72 10.98 0.30
N GLY A 169 -12.46 10.88 -0.09
CA GLY A 169 -12.01 10.01 -1.15
C GLY A 169 -11.95 8.54 -0.67
N ALA A 170 -12.44 7.62 -1.48
CA ALA A 170 -12.31 6.19 -1.23
C ALA A 170 -10.87 5.71 -1.48
N GLY A 171 -10.44 4.68 -0.76
CA GLY A 171 -9.18 4.00 -1.11
C GLY A 171 -9.25 3.34 -2.47
N GLY A 172 -8.14 3.36 -3.22
CA GLY A 172 -8.01 2.69 -4.51
C GLY A 172 -8.14 1.17 -4.35
N ALA A 173 -8.78 0.51 -5.30
CA ALA A 173 -9.03 -0.93 -5.24
C ALA A 173 -7.72 -1.74 -5.29
N GLY A 174 -7.68 -2.84 -4.54
CA GLY A 174 -6.63 -3.85 -4.58
C GLY A 174 -6.82 -4.85 -5.74
N THR A 175 -5.90 -5.78 -5.86
CA THR A 175 -5.92 -6.85 -6.87
C THR A 175 -6.17 -8.19 -6.21
N SER A 176 -7.16 -8.93 -6.70
CA SER A 176 -7.42 -10.31 -6.25
C SER A 176 -6.42 -11.28 -6.88
N ASN A 177 -5.91 -12.21 -6.06
CA ASN A 177 -4.97 -13.24 -6.49
C ASN A 177 -5.30 -14.58 -5.82
N SER A 178 -5.17 -15.69 -6.56
CA SER A 178 -5.49 -17.03 -6.10
C SER A 178 -4.25 -17.94 -5.99
N ILE A 179 -3.05 -17.38 -5.86
CA ILE A 179 -1.80 -18.14 -5.77
C ILE A 179 -1.81 -19.14 -4.61
N THR A 180 -2.53 -18.86 -3.52
CA THR A 180 -2.69 -19.75 -2.35
C THR A 180 -3.73 -20.86 -2.57
N GLY A 181 -4.47 -20.84 -3.67
CA GLY A 181 -5.60 -21.75 -3.93
C GLY A 181 -6.96 -21.13 -3.62
N SER A 182 -7.02 -20.04 -2.85
CA SER A 182 -8.22 -19.24 -2.58
C SER A 182 -7.98 -17.80 -3.00
N SER A 183 -9.01 -17.14 -3.52
CA SER A 183 -8.92 -15.74 -3.93
C SER A 183 -8.86 -14.83 -2.69
N LEU A 184 -7.82 -14.00 -2.61
CA LEU A 184 -7.69 -12.95 -1.61
C LEU A 184 -7.31 -11.65 -2.32
N THR A 185 -7.86 -10.51 -1.86
CA THR A 185 -7.51 -9.19 -2.37
C THR A 185 -6.31 -8.65 -1.59
N TYR A 186 -5.34 -8.11 -2.32
CA TYR A 186 -4.11 -7.53 -1.79
C TYR A 186 -3.96 -6.09 -2.24
N ALA A 187 -3.26 -5.30 -1.45
CA ALA A 187 -2.82 -3.96 -1.77
C ALA A 187 -3.99 -3.00 -2.12
N THR A 188 -4.94 -2.89 -1.19
CA THR A 188 -6.02 -1.89 -1.22
C THR A 188 -5.54 -0.60 -0.56
N GLY A 189 -5.85 0.55 -1.13
CA GLY A 189 -5.54 1.85 -0.53
C GLY A 189 -6.42 2.19 0.67
N GLY A 190 -5.90 2.99 1.61
CA GLY A 190 -6.67 3.51 2.73
C GLY A 190 -7.68 4.58 2.32
N THR A 191 -8.82 4.66 2.99
CA THR A 191 -9.82 5.73 2.77
C THR A 191 -9.33 7.06 3.35
N GLY A 192 -9.75 8.18 2.78
CA GLY A 192 -9.60 9.49 3.38
C GLY A 192 -10.51 9.67 4.62
N SER A 193 -10.43 10.83 5.26
CA SER A 193 -11.19 11.13 6.47
C SER A 193 -11.94 12.48 6.40
N ILE A 194 -12.83 12.68 7.34
CA ILE A 194 -13.41 13.98 7.67
C ILE A 194 -12.58 14.57 8.80
N TRP A 195 -12.03 15.76 8.62
CA TRP A 195 -11.24 16.41 9.68
C TRP A 195 -12.05 16.69 10.93
N THR A 196 -13.11 17.51 10.82
CA THR A 196 -13.88 17.94 11.99
C THR A 196 -14.89 16.87 12.40
N GLY A 197 -14.68 16.27 13.58
CA GLY A 197 -15.55 15.23 14.13
C GLY A 197 -15.37 13.85 13.51
N GLY A 198 -14.28 13.61 12.77
CA GLY A 198 -13.93 12.29 12.25
C GLY A 198 -13.40 11.36 13.33
N SER A 199 -13.39 10.07 13.05
CA SER A 199 -12.85 8.99 13.91
C SER A 199 -11.39 8.67 13.59
N ALA A 200 -10.78 7.84 14.43
CA ALA A 200 -9.47 7.24 14.14
C ALA A 200 -9.49 6.44 12.82
N GLY A 201 -8.39 6.45 12.09
CA GLY A 201 -8.21 5.66 10.89
C GLY A 201 -8.27 4.16 11.18
N ALA A 202 -8.81 3.39 10.25
CA ALA A 202 -8.75 1.93 10.33
C ALA A 202 -7.37 1.43 9.88
N ASP A 203 -6.83 0.44 10.58
CA ASP A 203 -5.57 -0.20 10.17
C ASP A 203 -5.75 -1.01 8.88
N GLY A 204 -4.71 -1.04 8.08
CA GLY A 204 -4.58 -1.94 6.94
C GLY A 204 -4.49 -3.40 7.40
N THR A 205 -5.03 -4.31 6.62
CA THR A 205 -5.01 -5.74 6.94
C THR A 205 -3.57 -6.27 6.90
N ALA A 206 -3.16 -6.97 7.94
CA ALA A 206 -1.83 -7.60 7.99
C ALA A 206 -1.65 -8.63 6.87
N ASN A 207 -0.45 -8.71 6.29
CA ASN A 207 -0.06 -9.63 5.21
C ASN A 207 -0.81 -9.41 3.89
N THR A 208 -1.39 -8.23 3.69
CA THR A 208 -2.03 -7.85 2.42
C THR A 208 -1.40 -6.62 1.78
N GLY A 209 -0.61 -5.85 2.53
CA GLY A 209 -0.05 -4.58 2.08
C GLY A 209 -1.09 -3.46 1.92
N ASP A 210 -2.23 -3.55 2.60
CA ASP A 210 -3.27 -2.53 2.55
C ASP A 210 -2.80 -1.23 3.21
N GLY A 211 -3.19 -0.08 2.68
CA GLY A 211 -2.94 1.23 3.28
C GLY A 211 -3.82 1.49 4.49
N GLY A 212 -3.31 2.23 5.48
CA GLY A 212 -4.06 2.67 6.65
C GLY A 212 -5.05 3.80 6.31
N GLY A 213 -6.20 3.82 6.97
CA GLY A 213 -7.22 4.86 6.80
C GLY A 213 -6.80 6.22 7.37
N GLY A 214 -7.31 7.30 6.80
CA GLY A 214 -7.14 8.65 7.31
C GLY A 214 -7.90 8.87 8.63
N GLN A 215 -7.54 9.91 9.35
CA GLN A 215 -8.09 10.25 10.64
C GLN A 215 -8.77 11.62 10.67
N GLY A 216 -9.73 11.80 11.57
CA GLY A 216 -10.26 13.10 11.97
C GLY A 216 -9.42 13.78 13.05
N ASP A 217 -9.90 14.94 13.56
CA ASP A 217 -9.21 15.69 14.61
C ASP A 217 -9.03 14.88 15.91
N ALA A 218 -7.92 15.14 16.60
CA ALA A 218 -7.56 14.58 17.90
C ALA A 218 -7.38 13.03 17.95
N THR A 219 -7.19 12.37 16.82
CA THR A 219 -6.98 10.91 16.73
C THR A 219 -5.69 10.56 15.98
N PHE A 220 -5.47 9.29 15.65
CA PHE A 220 -4.36 8.81 14.85
C PHE A 220 -4.88 8.16 13.57
N GLY A 221 -4.14 8.30 12.48
CA GLY A 221 -4.33 7.53 11.27
C GLY A 221 -4.14 6.04 11.54
N GLY A 222 -4.74 5.20 10.70
CA GLY A 222 -4.52 3.76 10.78
C GLY A 222 -3.09 3.39 10.36
N ASP A 223 -2.55 2.35 10.97
CA ASP A 223 -1.31 1.72 10.53
C ASP A 223 -1.50 1.10 9.13
N GLY A 224 -0.46 1.06 8.32
CA GLY A 224 -0.45 0.24 7.11
C GLY A 224 -0.36 -1.25 7.44
N GLY A 225 -0.97 -2.10 6.63
CA GLY A 225 -0.82 -3.55 6.75
C GLY A 225 0.57 -4.02 6.31
N SER A 226 1.14 -5.02 6.99
CA SER A 226 2.39 -5.64 6.55
C SER A 226 2.25 -6.25 5.15
N GLY A 227 3.36 -6.34 4.42
CA GLY A 227 3.46 -7.07 3.16
C GLY A 227 3.47 -8.59 3.35
N VAL A 228 3.68 -9.29 2.25
CA VAL A 228 3.79 -10.75 2.22
C VAL A 228 4.62 -11.19 1.00
N VAL A 229 5.35 -12.30 1.13
CA VAL A 229 5.96 -13.00 0.00
C VAL A 229 5.39 -14.41 -0.09
N ILE A 230 4.82 -14.76 -1.23
CA ILE A 230 4.24 -16.09 -1.49
C ILE A 230 4.94 -16.72 -2.68
N LEU A 231 5.39 -17.94 -2.52
CA LEU A 231 6.03 -18.75 -3.55
C LEU A 231 5.21 -20.00 -3.79
N ARG A 232 4.93 -20.32 -5.06
CA ARG A 232 4.21 -21.53 -5.47
C ARG A 232 5.00 -22.28 -6.53
N PHE A 233 5.15 -23.58 -6.37
CA PHE A 233 5.90 -24.43 -7.30
C PHE A 233 5.39 -25.87 -7.33
N LEU A 234 5.71 -26.59 -8.39
CA LEU A 234 5.42 -28.01 -8.49
C LEU A 234 6.42 -28.79 -7.61
N THR A 235 5.89 -29.70 -6.78
CA THR A 235 6.68 -30.75 -6.14
C THR A 235 6.74 -31.94 -7.09
N SER A 236 7.94 -32.41 -7.36
CA SER A 236 8.18 -33.68 -8.07
C SER A 236 7.72 -34.86 -7.23
#